data_410e8b0b5c6db18700a4bad7fbaad57b
#
_entry.id   410e8b0b5c6db18700a4bad7fbaad57b
#
_cell.length_a   1.000
_cell.length_b   1.000
_cell.length_c   1.000
_cell.angle_alpha   90.00
_cell.angle_beta   90.00
_cell.angle_gamma   90.00
#
_symmetry.space_group_name_H-M   'P 1'
#
loop_
_entity.id
_entity.type
_entity.pdbx_description
1 polymer ?
#
loop_
_entity_poly.entity_id
_entity_poly.type
_entity_poly.pdbx_seq_one_letter_code
_entity_poly.pdbx_strand_id
1 'polypeptide(L)'
;MFLFHKKSMIYSPCDGTFKPLSEVKDEVFSKELMGKGFAVVPTNGDIHSPVDGKVTMVFPTKHAIGITDKNKIEYILHIGIDTVQLKGAGFEVCVQEGDSVKAGDLLVNCDLAMLKQAGYQTDVLVIVTSHKDVRIKQADNLKVKDEIAYCENI
;
A
#
# COMPACT_ATOMS: atom_id res chain seq x y z
N MET A 1 19.10 -7.28 30.70
CA MET A 1 19.04 -6.69 29.38
C MET A 1 17.63 -6.74 28.83
N PHE A 2 17.16 -5.65 28.30
CA PHE A 2 15.81 -5.58 27.75
C PHE A 2 15.86 -5.79 26.24
N LEU A 3 14.99 -6.70 25.78
CA LEU A 3 14.75 -6.84 24.35
C LEU A 3 13.56 -5.98 24.00
N PHE A 4 13.79 -4.99 23.13
CA PHE A 4 12.73 -4.13 22.64
C PHE A 4 12.17 -4.68 21.36
N HIS A 5 10.88 -5.00 21.36
CA HIS A 5 10.15 -5.33 20.15
C HIS A 5 9.64 -4.02 19.57
N LYS A 6 10.18 -3.63 18.43
CA LYS A 6 9.71 -2.44 17.73
C LYS A 6 8.56 -2.86 16.81
N LYS A 7 7.44 -2.17 16.94
CA LYS A 7 6.32 -2.35 16.04
C LYS A 7 6.35 -1.26 14.99
N SER A 8 6.26 -1.66 13.73
CA SER A 8 6.03 -0.75 12.63
C SER A 8 4.55 -0.79 12.30
N MET A 9 3.83 0.25 12.67
CA MET A 9 2.39 0.34 12.43
C MET A 9 2.12 0.60 10.96
N ILE A 10 1.08 -0.04 10.45
CA ILE A 10 0.62 0.12 9.08
C ILE A 10 -0.82 0.61 9.12
N TYR A 11 -1.07 1.73 8.43
CA TYR A 11 -2.36 2.42 8.43
C TYR A 11 -3.03 2.24 7.08
N SER A 12 -4.35 2.42 7.05
CA SER A 12 -5.08 2.32 5.79
C SER A 12 -4.63 3.39 4.81
N PRO A 13 -4.28 3.01 3.58
CA PRO A 13 -3.88 3.96 2.54
C PRO A 13 -5.06 4.68 1.90
N CYS A 14 -6.29 4.24 2.15
CA CYS A 14 -7.46 4.83 1.54
C CYS A 14 -8.71 4.49 2.34
N ASP A 15 -9.80 5.23 2.07
CA ASP A 15 -11.11 4.84 2.52
C ASP A 15 -11.58 3.65 1.70
N GLY A 16 -12.07 2.61 2.35
CA GLY A 16 -12.55 1.44 1.64
C GLY A 16 -12.75 0.22 2.52
N THR A 17 -12.79 -0.93 1.88
CA THR A 17 -13.06 -2.22 2.54
C THR A 17 -11.81 -3.09 2.52
N PHE A 18 -11.44 -3.63 3.67
CA PHE A 18 -10.33 -4.56 3.80
C PHE A 18 -10.54 -5.81 2.94
N LYS A 19 -9.45 -6.28 2.32
CA LYS A 19 -9.43 -7.53 1.57
C LYS A 19 -8.11 -8.25 1.89
N PRO A 20 -8.16 -9.52 2.34
CA PRO A 20 -6.91 -10.27 2.52
C PRO A 20 -6.24 -10.52 1.17
N LEU A 21 -4.92 -10.62 1.15
CA LEU A 21 -4.17 -10.86 -0.10
C LEU A 21 -4.62 -12.13 -0.81
N SER A 22 -5.01 -13.15 -0.07
CA SER A 22 -5.45 -14.43 -0.66
C SER A 22 -6.66 -14.28 -1.58
N GLU A 23 -7.43 -13.19 -1.44
CA GLU A 23 -8.60 -12.92 -2.27
C GLU A 23 -8.32 -11.99 -3.46
N VAL A 24 -7.10 -11.48 -3.57
CA VAL A 24 -6.69 -10.64 -4.70
C VAL A 24 -6.56 -11.50 -5.95
N LYS A 25 -7.09 -11.02 -7.07
CA LYS A 25 -7.11 -11.77 -8.34
C LYS A 25 -5.80 -11.61 -9.11
N ASP A 26 -4.70 -11.96 -8.47
CA ASP A 26 -3.36 -11.98 -9.07
C ASP A 26 -2.50 -12.93 -8.22
N GLU A 27 -1.96 -13.96 -8.83
CA GLU A 27 -1.22 -15.01 -8.10
C GLU A 27 0.06 -14.50 -7.45
N VAL A 28 0.71 -13.49 -8.03
CA VAL A 28 1.92 -12.92 -7.45
C VAL A 28 1.62 -12.34 -6.08
N PHE A 29 0.48 -11.68 -5.94
CA PHE A 29 0.06 -11.09 -4.66
C PHE A 29 -0.65 -12.09 -3.77
N SER A 30 -1.60 -12.86 -4.31
CA SER A 30 -2.41 -13.78 -3.49
C SER A 30 -1.58 -14.92 -2.89
N LYS A 31 -0.50 -15.31 -3.53
CA LYS A 31 0.45 -16.32 -3.04
C LYS A 31 1.61 -15.73 -2.25
N GLU A 32 1.56 -14.44 -1.98
CA GLU A 32 2.59 -13.73 -1.22
C GLU A 32 4.00 -13.83 -1.81
N LEU A 33 4.11 -13.89 -3.14
CA LEU A 33 5.40 -14.05 -3.81
C LEU A 33 6.28 -12.79 -3.70
N MET A 34 5.67 -11.62 -3.52
CA MET A 34 6.41 -10.36 -3.28
C MET A 34 6.55 -10.04 -1.80
N GLY A 35 5.75 -10.65 -0.96
CA GLY A 35 5.72 -10.41 0.47
C GLY A 35 4.31 -10.49 1.03
N LYS A 36 4.22 -10.35 2.33
CA LYS A 36 2.96 -10.34 3.07
C LYS A 36 2.38 -8.93 3.08
N GLY A 37 1.10 -8.84 3.33
CA GLY A 37 0.43 -7.56 3.40
C GLY A 37 -1.08 -7.72 3.36
N PHE A 38 -1.74 -6.74 2.78
CA PHE A 38 -3.20 -6.72 2.67
C PHE A 38 -3.61 -5.83 1.50
N ALA A 39 -4.89 -5.85 1.20
CA ALA A 39 -5.48 -4.95 0.23
C ALA A 39 -6.64 -4.18 0.85
N VAL A 40 -6.96 -3.03 0.26
CA VAL A 40 -8.15 -2.25 0.56
C VAL A 40 -8.83 -1.95 -0.77
N VAL A 41 -10.11 -2.26 -0.87
CA VAL A 41 -10.90 -1.90 -2.04
C VAL A 41 -11.36 -0.46 -1.86
N PRO A 42 -10.83 0.50 -2.64
CA PRO A 42 -11.04 1.91 -2.37
C PRO A 42 -12.43 2.39 -2.76
N THR A 43 -12.94 3.38 -2.03
CA THR A 43 -14.19 4.06 -2.37
C THR A 43 -13.96 5.37 -3.12
N ASN A 44 -12.72 5.89 -3.08
CA ASN A 44 -12.32 7.07 -3.86
C ASN A 44 -10.86 6.93 -4.28
N GLY A 45 -10.39 7.84 -5.12
CA GLY A 45 -9.07 7.75 -5.74
C GLY A 45 -7.94 8.39 -4.96
N ASP A 46 -8.18 8.90 -3.76
CA ASP A 46 -7.13 9.51 -2.94
C ASP A 46 -6.38 8.43 -2.17
N ILE A 47 -5.13 8.20 -2.53
CA ILE A 47 -4.29 7.16 -1.97
C ILE A 47 -3.19 7.81 -1.14
N HIS A 48 -3.12 7.39 0.12
CA HIS A 48 -2.29 8.01 1.16
C HIS A 48 -1.20 7.06 1.64
N SER A 49 -0.17 7.62 2.27
CA SER A 49 0.91 6.79 2.81
C SER A 49 0.38 5.90 3.95
N PRO A 50 0.69 4.59 3.89
CA PRO A 50 0.32 3.67 4.96
C PRO A 50 1.28 3.68 6.15
N VAL A 51 2.42 4.36 6.03
CA VAL A 51 3.46 4.38 7.05
C VAL A 51 4.14 5.74 7.11
N ASP A 52 4.80 6.01 8.24
CA ASP A 52 5.79 7.09 8.33
C ASP A 52 7.09 6.58 7.72
N GLY A 53 7.64 7.29 6.76
CA GLY A 53 8.86 6.83 6.13
C GLY A 53 9.37 7.76 5.04
N LYS A 54 10.14 7.18 4.14
CA LYS A 54 10.75 7.90 3.04
C LYS A 54 10.39 7.22 1.73
N VAL A 55 9.98 8.00 0.75
CA VAL A 55 9.72 7.49 -0.60
C VAL A 55 11.05 7.10 -1.22
N THR A 56 11.21 5.81 -1.51
CA THR A 56 12.44 5.25 -2.08
C THR A 56 12.34 5.03 -3.57
N MET A 57 11.12 4.91 -4.09
CA MET A 57 10.90 4.73 -5.52
C MET A 57 9.50 5.19 -5.92
N VAL A 58 9.42 5.89 -7.04
CA VAL A 58 8.17 6.14 -7.75
C VAL A 58 8.30 5.41 -9.09
N PHE A 59 7.45 4.41 -9.31
CA PHE A 59 7.50 3.65 -10.56
C PHE A 59 7.16 4.57 -11.74
N PRO A 60 7.89 4.47 -12.86
CA PRO A 60 7.62 5.32 -14.03
C PRO A 60 6.19 5.23 -14.54
N THR A 61 5.55 4.09 -14.35
CA THR A 61 4.14 3.85 -14.70
C THR A 61 3.15 4.33 -13.63
N LYS A 62 3.65 4.93 -12.55
CA LYS A 62 2.89 5.68 -11.52
C LYS A 62 1.88 4.86 -10.71
N HIS A 63 1.79 3.56 -10.94
CA HIS A 63 0.84 2.69 -10.25
C HIS A 63 1.37 2.13 -8.93
N ALA A 64 2.66 2.34 -8.65
CA ALA A 64 3.30 1.80 -7.46
C ALA A 64 4.34 2.77 -6.89
N ILE A 65 4.44 2.78 -5.56
CA ILE A 65 5.38 3.61 -4.81
C ILE A 65 6.06 2.73 -3.76
N GLY A 66 7.38 2.81 -3.69
CA GLY A 66 8.17 2.18 -2.65
C GLY A 66 8.42 3.14 -1.50
N ILE A 67 8.28 2.67 -0.27
CA ILE A 67 8.50 3.45 0.95
C ILE A 67 9.30 2.59 1.93
N THR A 68 10.28 3.20 2.60
CA THR A 68 11.02 2.54 3.68
C THR A 68 10.76 3.30 4.97
N ASP A 69 10.36 2.60 6.03
CA ASP A 69 10.09 3.23 7.30
C ASP A 69 11.36 3.41 8.15
N LYS A 70 11.21 4.06 9.32
CA LYS A 70 12.33 4.31 10.23
C LYS A 70 12.99 3.05 10.78
N ASN A 71 12.27 1.93 10.76
CA ASN A 71 12.77 0.63 11.20
C ASN A 71 13.37 -0.18 10.04
N LYS A 72 13.58 0.46 8.88
CA LYS A 72 14.15 -0.12 7.66
C LYS A 72 13.28 -1.21 7.04
N ILE A 73 11.98 -1.22 7.35
CA ILE A 73 11.02 -2.10 6.70
C ILE A 73 10.63 -1.47 5.37
N GLU A 74 10.64 -2.28 4.32
CA GLU A 74 10.37 -1.86 2.96
C GLU A 74 8.96 -2.24 2.55
N TYR A 75 8.24 -1.27 1.98
CA TYR A 75 6.86 -1.42 1.54
C TYR A 75 6.72 -1.05 0.07
N ILE A 76 5.82 -1.73 -0.61
CA ILE A 76 5.29 -1.29 -1.90
C ILE A 76 3.81 -1.03 -1.74
N LEU A 77 3.40 0.17 -2.12
CA LEU A 77 2.00 0.54 -2.28
C LEU A 77 1.68 0.37 -3.76
N HIS A 78 0.79 -0.57 -4.09
CA HIS A 78 0.46 -0.95 -5.46
C HIS A 78 -1.02 -0.67 -5.72
N ILE A 79 -1.32 0.14 -6.72
CA ILE A 79 -2.68 0.61 -7.00
C ILE A 79 -3.24 -0.13 -8.20
N GLY A 80 -4.26 -0.94 -7.95
CA GLY A 80 -4.92 -1.75 -8.96
C GLY A 80 -4.13 -3.00 -9.34
N ILE A 81 -4.75 -3.83 -10.16
CA ILE A 81 -4.15 -5.06 -10.66
C ILE A 81 -3.89 -4.89 -12.16
N ASP A 82 -2.67 -5.20 -12.60
CA ASP A 82 -2.21 -5.05 -13.99
C ASP A 82 -2.22 -3.60 -14.51
N THR A 83 -2.33 -2.64 -13.62
CA THR A 83 -2.41 -1.22 -13.96
C THR A 83 -1.10 -0.64 -14.52
N VAL A 84 -0.01 -1.39 -14.44
CA VAL A 84 1.23 -1.09 -15.16
C VAL A 84 0.97 -0.89 -16.65
N GLN A 85 -0.01 -1.59 -17.22
CA GLN A 85 -0.38 -1.52 -18.62
C GLN A 85 -0.95 -0.17 -19.03
N LEU A 86 -1.41 0.65 -18.08
CA LEU A 86 -1.91 1.99 -18.34
C LEU A 86 -0.80 3.01 -18.63
N LYS A 87 0.45 2.65 -18.38
CA LYS A 87 1.63 3.51 -18.64
C LYS A 87 1.52 4.91 -18.00
N GLY A 88 0.93 4.96 -16.82
CA GLY A 88 0.75 6.19 -16.04
C GLY A 88 -0.58 6.87 -16.24
N ALA A 89 -1.39 6.47 -17.20
CA ALA A 89 -2.70 7.07 -17.39
C ALA A 89 -3.62 6.78 -16.21
N GLY A 90 -4.30 7.80 -15.70
CA GLY A 90 -5.19 7.67 -14.55
C GLY A 90 -4.53 7.86 -13.20
N PHE A 91 -3.22 8.13 -13.15
CA PHE A 91 -2.47 8.33 -11.91
C PHE A 91 -1.80 9.71 -11.89
N GLU A 92 -2.04 10.47 -10.82
CA GLU A 92 -1.34 11.72 -10.55
C GLU A 92 -0.54 11.55 -9.26
N VAL A 93 0.78 11.46 -9.39
CA VAL A 93 1.67 11.26 -8.24
C VAL A 93 2.01 12.60 -7.63
N CYS A 94 1.83 12.72 -6.30
CA CYS A 94 2.01 13.94 -5.54
C CYS A 94 3.34 14.00 -4.79
N VAL A 95 4.17 12.98 -4.90
CA VAL A 95 5.45 12.87 -4.21
C VAL A 95 6.55 12.48 -5.19
N GLN A 96 7.79 12.61 -4.74
CA GLN A 96 8.94 12.18 -5.52
C GLN A 96 9.89 11.38 -4.64
N GLU A 97 10.78 10.63 -5.27
CA GLU A 97 11.81 9.87 -4.60
C GLU A 97 12.63 10.80 -3.69
N GLY A 98 12.83 10.36 -2.45
CA GLY A 98 13.53 11.13 -1.43
C GLY A 98 12.63 11.88 -0.47
N ASP A 99 11.35 12.06 -0.79
CA ASP A 99 10.42 12.76 0.10
C ASP A 99 10.19 11.97 1.39
N SER A 100 10.16 12.69 2.51
CA SER A 100 9.71 12.15 3.79
C SER A 100 8.20 12.26 3.87
N VAL A 101 7.54 11.20 4.26
CA VAL A 101 6.07 11.15 4.37
C VAL A 101 5.66 10.62 5.73
N LYS A 102 4.45 11.00 6.14
CA LYS A 102 3.79 10.45 7.32
C LYS A 102 2.56 9.68 6.88
N ALA A 103 2.17 8.69 7.68
CA ALA A 103 0.92 7.99 7.47
C ALA A 103 -0.22 9.00 7.29
N GLY A 104 -1.01 8.85 6.25
CA GLY A 104 -2.08 9.77 5.91
C GLY A 104 -1.70 10.87 4.92
N ASP A 105 -0.43 11.06 4.60
CA ASP A 105 -0.04 12.02 3.55
C ASP A 105 -0.50 11.53 2.18
N LEU A 106 -1.05 12.42 1.37
CA LEU A 106 -1.51 12.09 0.01
C LEU A 106 -0.31 11.74 -0.87
N LEU A 107 -0.33 10.57 -1.48
CA LEU A 107 0.72 10.11 -2.38
C LEU A 107 0.31 10.15 -3.84
N VAL A 108 -0.89 9.66 -4.14
CA VAL A 108 -1.38 9.52 -5.52
C VAL A 108 -2.87 9.82 -5.55
N ASN A 109 -3.29 10.55 -6.57
CA ASN A 109 -4.69 10.64 -6.94
C ASN A 109 -4.92 9.74 -8.14
N CYS A 110 -5.85 8.81 -8.00
CA CYS A 110 -6.16 7.80 -9.00
C CYS A 110 -7.57 8.02 -9.55
N ASP A 111 -7.73 7.97 -10.87
CA ASP A 111 -9.04 8.04 -11.50
C ASP A 111 -9.71 6.66 -11.47
N LEU A 112 -10.44 6.38 -10.37
CA LEU A 112 -11.10 5.08 -10.20
C LEU A 112 -12.11 4.78 -11.29
N ALA A 113 -12.87 5.77 -11.73
CA ALA A 113 -13.87 5.58 -12.78
C ALA A 113 -13.21 5.12 -14.07
N MET A 114 -12.09 5.73 -14.44
CA MET A 114 -11.31 5.34 -15.61
C MET A 114 -10.80 3.90 -15.49
N LEU A 115 -10.21 3.54 -14.34
CA LEU A 115 -9.71 2.20 -14.11
C LEU A 115 -10.81 1.16 -14.26
N LYS A 116 -11.97 1.40 -13.66
CA LYS A 116 -13.11 0.49 -13.72
C LYS A 116 -13.65 0.36 -15.13
N GLN A 117 -13.78 1.47 -15.85
CA GLN A 117 -14.25 1.47 -17.24
C GLN A 117 -13.29 0.71 -18.15
N ALA A 118 -11.99 0.78 -17.86
CA ALA A 118 -10.98 0.05 -18.63
C ALA A 118 -10.87 -1.44 -18.23
N GLY A 119 -11.66 -1.88 -17.25
CA GLY A 119 -11.73 -3.28 -16.85
C GLY A 119 -10.73 -3.71 -15.78
N TYR A 120 -10.07 -2.77 -15.11
CA TYR A 120 -9.07 -3.10 -14.07
C TYR A 120 -9.71 -3.28 -12.70
N GLN A 121 -9.18 -4.22 -11.93
CA GLN A 121 -9.44 -4.29 -10.49
C GLN A 121 -8.75 -3.11 -9.83
N THR A 122 -9.43 -2.48 -8.86
CA THR A 122 -8.95 -1.24 -8.23
C THR A 122 -8.33 -1.46 -6.85
N ASP A 123 -8.13 -2.70 -6.43
CA ASP A 123 -7.54 -3.03 -5.14
C ASP A 123 -6.25 -2.25 -4.90
N VAL A 124 -6.14 -1.62 -3.73
CA VAL A 124 -4.92 -0.94 -3.29
C VAL A 124 -4.20 -1.87 -2.34
N LEU A 125 -2.98 -2.28 -2.72
CA LEU A 125 -2.22 -3.27 -1.97
C LEU A 125 -1.08 -2.60 -1.20
N VAL A 126 -0.91 -3.02 0.04
CA VAL A 126 0.27 -2.67 0.84
C VAL A 126 1.04 -3.96 1.08
N ILE A 127 2.23 -4.05 0.48
CA ILE A 127 3.07 -5.25 0.52
C ILE A 127 4.35 -4.94 1.30
N VAL A 128 4.67 -5.78 2.28
CA VAL A 128 5.93 -5.71 3.01
C VAL A 128 6.94 -6.59 2.26
N THR A 129 7.86 -5.96 1.54
CA THR A 129 8.80 -6.67 0.65
C THR A 129 10.06 -7.16 1.37
N SER A 130 10.31 -6.70 2.59
CA SER A 130 11.50 -7.06 3.36
C SER A 130 11.33 -8.33 4.22
N HIS A 131 10.40 -9.20 3.84
CA HIS A 131 10.19 -10.54 4.44
C HIS A 131 9.91 -10.52 5.95
N LYS A 132 9.04 -9.60 6.38
CA LYS A 132 8.56 -9.53 7.77
C LYS A 132 7.16 -10.12 7.88
N ASP A 133 6.83 -10.64 9.06
CA ASP A 133 5.46 -11.03 9.36
C ASP A 133 4.59 -9.79 9.51
N VAL A 134 3.39 -9.88 8.98
CA VAL A 134 2.38 -8.84 9.08
C VAL A 134 1.22 -9.36 9.91
N ARG A 135 0.92 -8.66 11.00
CA ARG A 135 -0.20 -8.99 11.90
C ARG A 135 -1.35 -8.03 11.63
N ILE A 136 -2.50 -8.59 11.29
CA ILE A 136 -3.70 -7.79 11.01
C ILE A 136 -4.41 -7.49 12.32
N LYS A 137 -4.72 -6.21 12.58
CA LYS A 137 -5.44 -5.74 13.76
C LYS A 137 -6.94 -5.65 13.54
N GLN A 138 -7.35 -5.25 12.33
CA GLN A 138 -8.75 -5.14 11.97
C GLN A 138 -8.94 -5.38 10.48
N ALA A 139 -10.13 -5.82 10.11
CA ALA A 139 -10.45 -6.23 8.75
C ALA A 139 -11.86 -5.79 8.34
N ASP A 140 -12.20 -4.54 8.67
CA ASP A 140 -13.53 -3.97 8.47
C ASP A 140 -13.54 -2.90 7.38
N ASN A 141 -14.56 -2.06 7.40
CA ASN A 141 -14.58 -0.83 6.63
C ASN A 141 -13.59 0.14 7.22
N LEU A 142 -12.77 0.72 6.38
CA LEU A 142 -11.61 1.50 6.78
C LEU A 142 -11.70 2.94 6.30
N LYS A 143 -11.11 3.82 7.07
CA LYS A 143 -10.83 5.20 6.69
C LYS A 143 -9.32 5.39 6.61
N VAL A 144 -8.90 6.37 5.81
CA VAL A 144 -7.50 6.78 5.76
C VAL A 144 -6.97 6.92 7.18
N LYS A 145 -5.77 6.37 7.40
CA LYS A 145 -5.06 6.45 8.68
C LYS A 145 -5.64 5.58 9.80
N ASP A 146 -6.62 4.73 9.55
CA ASP A 146 -7.00 3.69 10.49
C ASP A 146 -5.85 2.70 10.64
N GLU A 147 -5.56 2.27 11.86
CA GLU A 147 -4.55 1.24 12.10
C GLU A 147 -5.06 -0.11 11.62
N ILE A 148 -4.43 -0.68 10.60
CA ILE A 148 -4.83 -1.97 10.05
C ILE A 148 -3.98 -3.12 10.56
N ALA A 149 -2.67 -2.90 10.62
CA ALA A 149 -1.71 -3.99 10.81
C ALA A 149 -0.43 -3.47 11.44
N TYR A 150 0.47 -4.40 11.75
CA TYR A 150 1.82 -4.03 12.17
C TYR A 150 2.80 -5.13 11.82
N CYS A 151 4.06 -4.72 11.68
CA CYS A 151 5.20 -5.62 11.63
C CYS A 151 5.94 -5.53 12.95
N GLU A 152 6.35 -6.66 13.52
CA GLU A 152 7.26 -6.65 14.65
C GLU A 152 8.68 -6.80 14.14
N ASN A 153 9.53 -5.87 14.54
CA ASN A 153 10.94 -5.91 14.26
C ASN A 153 11.67 -6.25 15.56
N ILE A 154 12.17 -7.45 15.63
CA ILE A 154 12.88 -7.97 16.80
C ILE A 154 14.38 -7.72 16.64
#